data_bae87119d5edcd384443523234d204e3
#
_entry.id   bae87119d5edcd384443523234d204e3
#
_cell.length_a   1.000
_cell.length_b   1.000
_cell.length_c   1.000
_cell.angle_alpha   90.00
_cell.angle_beta   90.00
_cell.angle_gamma   90.00
#
_symmetry.space_group_name_H-M   'P 1'
#
loop_
_entity.id
_entity.type
_entity.pdbx_description
1 polymer ?
#
loop_
_entity_poly.entity_id
_entity_poly.type
_entity_poly.pdbx_seq_one_letter_code
_entity_poly.pdbx_strand_id
1 'polypeptide(L)'
;MEHCFDTHFDSESSTTSSLDLSRSELFTLLTGTLAESDRREFKQGFLPITPNKSERKISDRSFDKILRTLTAISNSNPTESGSIIVGIADDQSTAQEIASVDRVTPIEYRTFQIVGIDREVTALGHTSLDKYIDQISQKIRDCSKIDESYRSDIVRNMRIAHYRGLTLLILFSPIVTRPVSFDGELFQRIGSSTVPISADQQFDFMLQFREKTDAVHAEASL
;
A
#
# COMPACT_ATOMS: atom_id res chain seq x y z
N MET A 1 0.54 10.63 33.10
CA MET A 1 -0.86 10.79 32.64
C MET A 1 -1.07 9.75 31.57
N GLU A 2 -1.65 8.62 31.98
CA GLU A 2 -1.98 7.50 31.09
C GLU A 2 -3.18 7.92 30.25
N HIS A 3 -3.01 8.02 28.93
CA HIS A 3 -4.13 8.22 28.03
C HIS A 3 -4.91 6.90 27.92
N CYS A 4 -6.09 6.93 28.50
CA CYS A 4 -7.12 5.93 28.40
C CYS A 4 -7.41 5.62 26.93
N PHE A 5 -7.16 4.37 26.49
CA PHE A 5 -7.51 3.91 25.16
C PHE A 5 -9.03 3.75 25.08
N ASP A 6 -9.64 4.61 24.28
CA ASP A 6 -11.08 4.62 24.05
C ASP A 6 -11.51 3.36 23.29
N THR A 7 -12.30 2.52 23.95
CA THR A 7 -12.77 1.20 23.47
C THR A 7 -14.06 1.30 22.65
N HIS A 8 -14.34 2.41 22.00
CA HIS A 8 -15.50 2.54 21.12
C HIS A 8 -15.22 2.04 19.70
N PHE A 9 -15.34 0.73 19.56
CA PHE A 9 -15.47 0.06 18.28
C PHE A 9 -16.85 -0.58 18.20
N ASP A 10 -17.63 -0.16 17.21
CA ASP A 10 -18.95 -0.72 16.98
C ASP A 10 -18.87 -2.22 16.65
N SER A 11 -19.67 -3.02 17.37
CA SER A 11 -19.84 -4.44 17.12
C SER A 11 -20.87 -4.63 16.02
N GLU A 12 -20.49 -4.49 14.76
CA GLU A 12 -21.29 -5.03 13.66
C GLU A 12 -20.71 -6.35 13.18
N SER A 13 -21.50 -7.41 13.31
CA SER A 13 -21.24 -8.73 12.74
C SER A 13 -21.46 -8.68 11.22
N SER A 14 -20.45 -8.23 10.47
CA SER A 14 -20.40 -8.38 9.02
C SER A 14 -19.74 -9.70 8.69
N THR A 15 -20.26 -10.41 7.70
CA THR A 15 -19.65 -11.57 7.07
C THR A 15 -18.26 -11.18 6.60
N THR A 16 -17.23 -11.58 7.34
CA THR A 16 -15.83 -11.23 7.07
C THR A 16 -15.46 -11.84 5.72
N SER A 17 -15.16 -11.00 4.73
CA SER A 17 -14.65 -11.48 3.46
C SER A 17 -13.21 -12.01 3.66
N SER A 18 -12.75 -12.91 2.80
CA SER A 18 -11.37 -13.43 2.85
C SER A 18 -10.31 -12.34 2.68
N LEU A 19 -10.72 -11.13 2.32
CA LEU A 19 -9.86 -9.95 2.13
C LEU A 19 -9.76 -9.08 3.38
N ASP A 20 -10.65 -9.24 4.38
CA ASP A 20 -10.68 -8.38 5.55
C ASP A 20 -9.54 -8.71 6.53
N LEU A 21 -8.79 -7.69 6.91
CA LEU A 21 -7.85 -7.77 8.04
C LEU A 21 -8.60 -7.69 9.37
N SER A 22 -8.16 -8.50 10.33
CA SER A 22 -8.61 -8.37 11.70
C SER A 22 -8.16 -7.04 12.33
N ARG A 23 -8.85 -6.62 13.39
CA ARG A 23 -8.48 -5.41 14.14
C ARG A 23 -7.06 -5.45 14.69
N SER A 24 -6.62 -6.61 15.18
CA SER A 24 -5.27 -6.79 15.73
C SER A 24 -4.20 -6.65 14.66
N GLU A 25 -4.42 -7.18 13.45
CA GLU A 25 -3.51 -7.03 12.31
C GLU A 25 -3.45 -5.58 11.86
N LEU A 26 -4.59 -4.91 11.70
CA LEU A 26 -4.62 -3.48 11.37
C LEU A 26 -3.89 -2.66 12.44
N PHE A 27 -4.16 -2.93 13.73
CA PHE A 27 -3.49 -2.24 14.82
C PHE A 27 -1.98 -2.45 14.76
N THR A 28 -1.51 -3.67 14.50
CA THR A 28 -0.08 -3.97 14.34
C THR A 28 0.52 -3.23 13.15
N LEU A 29 -0.19 -3.17 12.03
CA LEU A 29 0.25 -2.40 10.86
C LEU A 29 0.34 -0.90 11.16
N LEU A 30 -0.63 -0.32 11.85
CA LEU A 30 -0.66 1.12 12.14
C LEU A 30 0.23 1.50 13.32
N THR A 31 0.38 0.66 14.36
CA THR A 31 1.17 0.99 15.54
C THR A 31 2.66 0.74 15.38
N GLY A 32 3.03 -0.24 14.57
CA GLY A 32 4.44 -0.55 14.27
C GLY A 32 5.15 0.56 13.49
N THR A 33 4.46 1.66 13.13
CA THR A 33 5.05 2.70 12.29
C THR A 33 4.56 4.08 12.70
N LEU A 34 5.48 4.94 13.07
CA LEU A 34 5.22 6.38 13.27
C LEU A 34 5.35 7.17 11.97
N ALA A 35 5.96 6.57 10.93
CA ALA A 35 6.24 7.20 9.64
C ALA A 35 6.44 6.15 8.54
N GLU A 36 6.52 6.62 7.29
CA GLU A 36 6.99 5.81 6.17
C GLU A 36 8.41 5.29 6.42
N SER A 37 8.71 4.12 5.86
CA SER A 37 10.00 3.44 6.01
C SER A 37 10.40 2.76 4.69
N ASP A 38 11.51 2.04 4.73
CA ASP A 38 11.95 1.20 3.61
C ASP A 38 10.97 0.06 3.28
N ARG A 39 10.11 -0.34 4.25
CA ARG A 39 9.10 -1.40 4.08
C ARG A 39 7.65 -0.91 4.09
N ARG A 40 7.42 0.39 4.29
CA ARG A 40 6.06 0.93 4.40
C ARG A 40 5.92 2.27 3.72
N GLU A 41 4.81 2.41 3.00
CA GLU A 41 4.43 3.61 2.29
C GLU A 41 2.97 3.93 2.54
N PHE A 42 2.61 5.22 2.62
CA PHE A 42 1.23 5.69 2.70
C PHE A 42 0.82 6.36 1.39
N LYS A 43 -0.45 6.17 1.03
CA LYS A 43 -1.05 6.85 -0.13
C LYS A 43 -2.46 7.27 0.21
N GLN A 44 -2.80 8.50 -0.11
CA GLN A 44 -4.13 9.03 0.13
C GLN A 44 -5.21 8.33 -0.73
N GLY A 45 -4.83 7.78 -1.89
CA GLY A 45 -5.69 7.10 -2.85
C GLY A 45 -5.03 6.96 -4.20
N PHE A 46 -5.81 6.50 -5.19
CA PHE A 46 -5.41 6.40 -6.60
C PHE A 46 -5.89 7.58 -7.44
N LEU A 47 -6.88 8.33 -6.96
CA LEU A 47 -7.43 9.47 -7.68
C LEU A 47 -6.68 10.76 -7.38
N PRO A 48 -6.56 11.68 -8.36
CA PRO A 48 -6.12 13.03 -8.08
C PRO A 48 -7.12 13.76 -7.18
N ILE A 49 -6.62 14.64 -6.34
CA ILE A 49 -7.45 15.53 -5.53
C ILE A 49 -7.81 16.72 -6.40
N THR A 50 -9.01 16.69 -6.96
CA THR A 50 -9.51 17.76 -7.83
C THR A 50 -11.05 17.84 -7.76
N PRO A 51 -11.63 19.03 -7.76
CA PRO A 51 -13.07 19.20 -7.86
C PRO A 51 -13.63 18.87 -9.25
N ASN A 52 -12.77 18.81 -10.27
CA ASN A 52 -13.16 18.50 -11.63
C ASN A 52 -13.44 17.00 -11.79
N LYS A 53 -14.73 16.64 -11.88
CA LYS A 53 -15.16 15.23 -11.99
C LYS A 53 -14.59 14.52 -13.21
N SER A 54 -14.33 15.20 -14.33
CA SER A 54 -13.78 14.59 -15.55
C SER A 54 -12.33 14.13 -15.40
N GLU A 55 -11.59 14.70 -14.45
CA GLU A 55 -10.21 14.36 -14.11
C GLU A 55 -10.12 13.29 -13.05
N ARG A 56 -11.23 12.96 -12.37
CA ARG A 56 -11.28 11.99 -11.29
C ARG A 56 -11.34 10.56 -11.84
N LYS A 57 -10.19 10.09 -12.27
CA LYS A 57 -9.97 8.72 -12.75
C LYS A 57 -8.64 8.22 -12.22
N ILE A 58 -8.50 6.90 -12.12
CA ILE A 58 -7.24 6.29 -11.70
C ILE A 58 -6.15 6.69 -12.71
N SER A 59 -5.22 7.51 -12.25
CA SER A 59 -4.09 7.97 -13.05
C SER A 59 -3.08 6.84 -13.24
N ASP A 60 -2.69 6.54 -14.49
CA ASP A 60 -1.66 5.55 -14.77
C ASP A 60 -0.35 5.92 -14.09
N ARG A 61 0.02 7.20 -14.06
CA ARG A 61 1.23 7.68 -13.39
C ARG A 61 1.22 7.38 -11.88
N SER A 62 0.09 7.64 -11.21
CA SER A 62 -0.02 7.37 -9.76
C SER A 62 -0.01 5.88 -9.50
N PHE A 63 -0.68 5.11 -10.35
CA PHE A 63 -0.74 3.66 -10.27
C PHE A 63 0.65 3.03 -10.47
N ASP A 64 1.36 3.44 -11.52
CA ASP A 64 2.74 3.03 -11.78
C ASP A 64 3.68 3.35 -10.62
N LYS A 65 3.52 4.52 -9.99
CA LYS A 65 4.30 4.89 -8.79
C LYS A 65 4.08 3.89 -7.65
N ILE A 66 2.84 3.47 -7.41
CA ILE A 66 2.51 2.49 -6.37
C ILE A 66 3.15 1.13 -6.69
N LEU A 67 2.98 0.62 -7.91
CA LEU A 67 3.53 -0.67 -8.30
C LEU A 67 5.07 -0.67 -8.28
N ARG A 68 5.70 0.39 -8.79
CA ARG A 68 7.15 0.56 -8.71
C ARG A 68 7.65 0.62 -7.27
N THR A 69 6.90 1.26 -6.37
CA THR A 69 7.26 1.28 -4.95
C THR A 69 7.17 -0.12 -4.33
N LEU A 70 6.16 -0.93 -4.68
CA LEU A 70 6.07 -2.33 -4.22
C LEU A 70 7.29 -3.15 -4.70
N THR A 71 7.71 -3.01 -5.97
CA THR A 71 8.92 -3.72 -6.45
C THR A 71 10.16 -3.28 -5.69
N ALA A 72 10.29 -1.97 -5.41
CA ALA A 72 11.41 -1.44 -4.65
C ALA A 72 11.43 -1.95 -3.20
N ILE A 73 10.27 -2.10 -2.56
CA ILE A 73 10.15 -2.68 -1.22
C ILE A 73 10.61 -4.15 -1.23
N SER A 74 10.11 -4.97 -2.18
CA SER A 74 10.53 -6.37 -2.31
C SER A 74 12.03 -6.50 -2.59
N ASN A 75 12.58 -5.64 -3.43
CA ASN A 75 14.00 -5.65 -3.77
C ASN A 75 14.90 -5.28 -2.57
N SER A 76 14.45 -4.36 -1.73
CA SER A 76 15.21 -3.95 -0.54
C SER A 76 15.08 -4.95 0.62
N ASN A 77 13.93 -5.62 0.71
CA ASN A 77 13.59 -6.56 1.77
C ASN A 77 13.02 -7.86 1.17
N PRO A 78 13.86 -8.68 0.49
CA PRO A 78 13.37 -9.81 -0.31
C PRO A 78 12.74 -10.92 0.53
N THR A 79 13.09 -11.02 1.80
CA THR A 79 12.67 -12.08 2.73
C THR A 79 11.53 -11.68 3.66
N GLU A 80 11.14 -10.41 3.64
CA GLU A 80 10.07 -9.88 4.47
C GLU A 80 9.11 -9.05 3.64
N SER A 81 7.81 -9.27 3.84
CA SER A 81 6.79 -8.47 3.17
C SER A 81 6.71 -7.06 3.77
N GLY A 82 6.70 -6.07 2.90
CA GLY A 82 6.31 -4.71 3.26
C GLY A 82 4.91 -4.38 2.77
N SER A 83 4.49 -3.13 2.88
CA SER A 83 3.13 -2.74 2.50
C SER A 83 3.00 -1.30 2.01
N ILE A 84 2.03 -1.10 1.13
CA ILE A 84 1.50 0.23 0.82
C ILE A 84 0.08 0.28 1.38
N ILE A 85 -0.19 1.25 2.26
CA ILE A 85 -1.52 1.46 2.84
C ILE A 85 -2.17 2.64 2.12
N VAL A 86 -3.26 2.37 1.42
CA VAL A 86 -4.03 3.34 0.64
C VAL A 86 -5.24 3.79 1.46
N GLY A 87 -5.51 5.08 1.47
CA GLY A 87 -6.52 5.73 2.30
C GLY A 87 -5.92 6.54 3.46
N ILE A 88 -4.60 6.79 3.43
CA ILE A 88 -3.87 7.58 4.42
C ILE A 88 -3.21 8.77 3.72
N ALA A 89 -3.46 9.97 4.22
CA ALA A 89 -2.72 11.18 3.90
C ALA A 89 -1.60 11.38 4.93
N ASP A 90 -0.40 11.61 4.46
CA ASP A 90 0.81 11.78 5.25
C ASP A 90 0.91 13.16 5.91
N ASP A 91 0.11 14.13 5.44
CA ASP A 91 0.06 15.48 6.01
C ASP A 91 -1.38 16.01 6.14
N GLN A 92 -1.54 17.00 7.05
CA GLN A 92 -2.82 17.61 7.35
C GLN A 92 -3.35 18.46 6.18
N SER A 93 -2.48 19.08 5.39
CA SER A 93 -2.88 19.92 4.25
C SER A 93 -3.57 19.08 3.19
N THR A 94 -2.97 17.95 2.81
CA THR A 94 -3.54 16.97 1.89
C THR A 94 -4.88 16.43 2.41
N ALA A 95 -4.97 16.13 3.70
CA ALA A 95 -6.23 15.66 4.29
C ALA A 95 -7.33 16.71 4.25
N GLN A 96 -7.01 17.99 4.49
CA GLN A 96 -7.97 19.10 4.40
C GLN A 96 -8.44 19.34 2.96
N GLU A 97 -7.54 19.23 1.98
CA GLU A 97 -7.90 19.32 0.58
C GLU A 97 -8.89 18.21 0.18
N ILE A 98 -8.61 16.97 0.59
CA ILE A 98 -9.51 15.82 0.40
C ILE A 98 -10.86 16.07 1.08
N ALA A 99 -10.87 16.54 2.32
CA ALA A 99 -12.09 16.86 3.04
C ALA A 99 -12.95 17.89 2.30
N SER A 100 -12.31 18.90 1.74
CA SER A 100 -12.99 19.94 0.94
C SER A 100 -13.59 19.41 -0.36
N VAL A 101 -12.86 18.58 -1.08
CA VAL A 101 -13.27 18.07 -2.40
C VAL A 101 -14.25 16.91 -2.27
N ASP A 102 -14.02 15.98 -1.35
CA ASP A 102 -14.74 14.71 -1.25
C ASP A 102 -15.75 14.65 -0.10
N ARG A 103 -15.80 15.71 0.74
CA ARG A 103 -16.69 15.82 1.90
C ARG A 103 -16.49 14.66 2.92
N VAL A 104 -15.28 14.15 3.00
CA VAL A 104 -14.88 13.15 3.99
C VAL A 104 -14.41 13.86 5.25
N THR A 105 -14.60 13.25 6.40
CA THR A 105 -14.02 13.72 7.66
C THR A 105 -12.76 12.92 7.95
N PRO A 106 -11.55 13.50 7.79
CA PRO A 106 -10.31 12.80 8.11
C PRO A 106 -10.26 12.46 9.60
N ILE A 107 -9.68 11.30 9.91
CA ILE A 107 -9.46 10.86 11.29
C ILE A 107 -7.97 10.93 11.57
N GLU A 108 -7.60 11.76 12.53
CA GLU A 108 -6.21 11.85 12.98
C GLU A 108 -5.79 10.55 13.68
N TYR A 109 -4.67 10.01 13.25
CA TYR A 109 -4.02 8.88 13.89
C TYR A 109 -2.52 9.16 14.00
N ARG A 110 -2.06 9.52 15.20
CA ARG A 110 -0.66 9.90 15.46
C ARG A 110 -0.19 11.03 14.54
N THR A 111 0.71 10.73 13.59
CA THR A 111 1.35 11.70 12.68
C THR A 111 0.71 11.78 11.30
N PHE A 112 -0.31 10.98 11.02
CA PHE A 112 -0.98 10.93 9.72
C PHE A 112 -2.50 11.01 9.83
N GLN A 113 -3.18 11.18 8.70
CA GLN A 113 -4.61 11.38 8.61
C GLN A 113 -5.24 10.24 7.82
N ILE A 114 -6.18 9.49 8.41
CA ILE A 114 -6.96 8.46 7.71
C ILE A 114 -8.10 9.14 6.99
N VAL A 115 -8.12 9.01 5.66
CA VAL A 115 -9.12 9.62 4.77
C VAL A 115 -10.00 8.57 4.07
N GLY A 116 -9.58 7.29 4.11
CA GLY A 116 -10.28 6.17 3.49
C GLY A 116 -10.28 6.19 1.95
N ILE A 117 -10.64 5.04 1.36
CA ILE A 117 -10.85 4.88 -0.08
C ILE A 117 -12.32 4.98 -0.50
N ASP A 118 -13.26 5.03 0.46
CA ASP A 118 -14.71 5.09 0.22
C ASP A 118 -15.09 6.27 -0.68
N ARG A 119 -14.37 7.39 -0.55
CA ARG A 119 -14.50 8.57 -1.39
C ARG A 119 -14.23 8.28 -2.88
N GLU A 120 -13.32 7.36 -3.16
CA GLU A 120 -12.97 6.98 -4.54
C GLU A 120 -14.03 6.06 -5.15
N VAL A 121 -14.64 5.17 -4.35
CA VAL A 121 -15.80 4.36 -4.75
C VAL A 121 -16.90 5.27 -5.27
N THR A 122 -17.25 6.30 -4.49
CA THR A 122 -18.26 7.30 -4.85
C THR A 122 -17.85 8.13 -6.07
N ALA A 123 -16.61 8.61 -6.11
CA ALA A 123 -16.11 9.48 -7.18
C ALA A 123 -16.07 8.77 -8.55
N LEU A 124 -15.78 7.47 -8.57
CA LEU A 124 -15.77 6.65 -9.78
C LEU A 124 -17.17 6.12 -10.16
N GLY A 125 -18.19 6.39 -9.35
CA GLY A 125 -19.56 5.94 -9.60
C GLY A 125 -19.77 4.44 -9.40
N HIS A 126 -18.91 3.78 -8.62
CA HIS A 126 -19.10 2.38 -8.27
C HIS A 126 -20.27 2.18 -7.33
N THR A 127 -21.01 1.09 -7.51
CA THR A 127 -22.16 0.72 -6.67
C THR A 127 -21.76 0.05 -5.36
N SER A 128 -20.51 -0.43 -5.25
CA SER A 128 -19.99 -1.08 -4.06
C SER A 128 -18.46 -0.99 -3.99
N LEU A 129 -17.92 -1.22 -2.80
CA LEU A 129 -16.48 -1.37 -2.58
C LEU A 129 -15.90 -2.53 -3.40
N ASP A 130 -16.60 -3.65 -3.50
CA ASP A 130 -16.15 -4.82 -4.27
C ASP A 130 -15.87 -4.47 -5.73
N LYS A 131 -16.75 -3.69 -6.37
CA LYS A 131 -16.54 -3.23 -7.76
C LYS A 131 -15.31 -2.36 -7.92
N TYR A 132 -15.04 -1.53 -6.94
CA TYR A 132 -13.83 -0.74 -6.91
C TYR A 132 -12.59 -1.63 -6.75
N ILE A 133 -12.61 -2.59 -5.82
CA ILE A 133 -11.52 -3.54 -5.60
C ILE A 133 -11.28 -4.42 -6.84
N ASP A 134 -12.35 -4.87 -7.50
CA ASP A 134 -12.26 -5.59 -8.79
C ASP A 134 -11.52 -4.75 -9.85
N GLN A 135 -11.85 -3.45 -9.96
CA GLN A 135 -11.18 -2.56 -10.90
C GLN A 135 -9.68 -2.40 -10.58
N ILE A 136 -9.32 -2.21 -9.31
CA ILE A 136 -7.92 -2.13 -8.88
C ILE A 136 -7.19 -3.45 -9.18
N SER A 137 -7.81 -4.58 -8.82
CA SER A 137 -7.27 -5.92 -9.08
C SER A 137 -7.01 -6.16 -10.56
N GLN A 138 -7.98 -5.78 -11.41
CA GLN A 138 -7.84 -5.94 -12.85
C GLN A 138 -6.73 -5.04 -13.39
N LYS A 139 -6.64 -3.80 -12.93
CA LYS A 139 -5.58 -2.88 -13.35
C LYS A 139 -4.18 -3.38 -12.94
N ILE A 140 -4.04 -4.05 -11.78
CA ILE A 140 -2.79 -4.71 -11.38
C ILE A 140 -2.48 -5.87 -12.36
N ARG A 141 -3.44 -6.73 -12.66
CA ARG A 141 -3.26 -7.87 -13.58
C ARG A 141 -2.86 -7.43 -14.99
N ASP A 142 -3.41 -6.32 -15.46
CA ASP A 142 -3.19 -5.81 -16.81
C ASP A 142 -1.87 -5.03 -16.97
N CYS A 143 -1.16 -4.76 -15.86
CA CYS A 143 0.10 -4.01 -15.90
C CYS A 143 1.23 -4.87 -16.50
N SER A 144 1.58 -4.66 -17.77
CA SER A 144 2.67 -5.37 -18.45
C SER A 144 4.09 -5.00 -18.00
N LYS A 145 4.23 -4.00 -17.11
CA LYS A 145 5.52 -3.47 -16.63
C LYS A 145 6.17 -4.33 -15.54
N ILE A 146 5.47 -5.33 -15.04
CA ILE A 146 5.92 -6.23 -13.96
C ILE A 146 5.58 -7.67 -14.33
N ASP A 147 6.39 -8.62 -13.87
CA ASP A 147 6.16 -10.06 -14.06
C ASP A 147 4.75 -10.48 -13.61
N GLU A 148 4.14 -11.40 -14.36
CA GLU A 148 2.78 -11.91 -14.09
C GLU A 148 2.67 -12.58 -12.72
N SER A 149 3.67 -13.37 -12.31
CA SER A 149 3.69 -14.02 -11.01
C SER A 149 3.66 -12.99 -9.87
N TYR A 150 4.45 -11.93 -9.98
CA TYR A 150 4.51 -10.86 -8.99
C TYR A 150 3.17 -10.11 -8.87
N ARG A 151 2.53 -9.79 -10.03
CA ARG A 151 1.19 -9.17 -10.05
C ARG A 151 0.14 -10.06 -9.39
N SER A 152 0.18 -11.34 -9.68
CA SER A 152 -0.74 -12.34 -9.12
C SER A 152 -0.59 -12.42 -7.61
N ASP A 153 0.64 -12.35 -7.09
CA ASP A 153 0.90 -12.36 -5.66
C ASP A 153 0.44 -11.06 -4.96
N ILE A 154 0.60 -9.88 -5.58
CA ILE A 154 0.02 -8.64 -5.05
C ILE A 154 -1.50 -8.79 -4.90
N VAL A 155 -2.20 -9.24 -5.95
CA VAL A 155 -3.66 -9.37 -5.93
C VAL A 155 -4.11 -10.41 -4.90
N ARG A 156 -3.42 -11.54 -4.78
CA ARG A 156 -3.73 -12.60 -3.80
C ARG A 156 -3.60 -12.12 -2.36
N ASN A 157 -2.58 -11.30 -2.11
CA ASN A 157 -2.25 -10.84 -0.76
C ASN A 157 -2.83 -9.46 -0.41
N MET A 158 -3.57 -8.85 -1.31
CA MET A 158 -4.29 -7.59 -1.05
C MET A 158 -5.30 -7.78 0.07
N ARG A 159 -5.42 -6.81 0.97
CA ARG A 159 -6.34 -6.84 2.10
C ARG A 159 -7.10 -5.53 2.24
N ILE A 160 -8.24 -5.61 2.88
CA ILE A 160 -9.09 -4.47 3.26
C ILE A 160 -9.08 -4.38 4.77
N ALA A 161 -9.12 -3.18 5.30
CA ALA A 161 -9.26 -2.93 6.72
C ALA A 161 -10.22 -1.76 6.95
N HIS A 162 -10.99 -1.84 8.02
CA HIS A 162 -11.94 -0.80 8.41
C HIS A 162 -11.48 -0.11 9.70
N TYR A 163 -11.44 1.21 9.66
CA TYR A 163 -11.10 2.04 10.80
C TYR A 163 -12.13 3.15 11.01
N ARG A 164 -12.94 3.05 12.04
CA ARG A 164 -13.98 4.05 12.41
C ARG A 164 -14.84 4.48 11.22
N GLY A 165 -15.33 3.50 10.43
CA GLY A 165 -16.19 3.75 9.27
C GLY A 165 -15.46 4.16 7.99
N LEU A 166 -14.14 4.27 8.00
CA LEU A 166 -13.32 4.49 6.81
C LEU A 166 -12.64 3.19 6.39
N THR A 167 -12.57 2.95 5.09
CA THR A 167 -11.94 1.77 4.50
C THR A 167 -10.51 2.07 4.05
N LEU A 168 -9.59 1.17 4.38
CA LEU A 168 -8.21 1.18 3.91
C LEU A 168 -7.97 -0.01 2.98
N LEU A 169 -7.19 0.18 1.93
CA LEU A 169 -6.68 -0.89 1.09
C LEU A 169 -5.21 -1.10 1.35
N ILE A 170 -4.81 -2.33 1.66
CA ILE A 170 -3.42 -2.70 1.93
C ILE A 170 -2.90 -3.57 0.79
N LEU A 171 -1.85 -3.10 0.13
CA LEU A 171 -1.12 -3.84 -0.89
C LEU A 171 0.18 -4.33 -0.27
N PHE A 172 0.33 -5.65 -0.14
CA PHE A 172 1.56 -6.24 0.37
C PHE A 172 2.56 -6.48 -0.76
N SER A 173 3.84 -6.16 -0.50
CA SER A 173 4.93 -6.54 -1.38
C SER A 173 5.19 -8.04 -1.26
N PRO A 174 5.24 -8.80 -2.37
CA PRO A 174 5.62 -10.21 -2.33
C PRO A 174 7.04 -10.43 -1.81
N ILE A 175 7.24 -11.54 -1.09
CA ILE A 175 8.56 -12.09 -0.81
C ILE A 175 9.12 -12.64 -2.13
N VAL A 176 10.38 -12.37 -2.41
CA VAL A 176 10.99 -12.68 -3.71
C VAL A 176 12.35 -13.34 -3.55
N THR A 177 12.65 -14.31 -4.42
CA THR A 177 13.95 -15.00 -4.48
C THR A 177 14.88 -14.42 -5.55
N ARG A 178 14.39 -13.51 -6.37
CA ARG A 178 15.14 -12.77 -7.38
C ARG A 178 14.65 -11.33 -7.45
N PRO A 179 15.51 -10.37 -7.81
CA PRO A 179 15.07 -8.99 -7.99
C PRO A 179 13.96 -8.85 -9.04
N VAL A 180 13.03 -7.94 -8.76
CA VAL A 180 11.89 -7.64 -9.62
C VAL A 180 12.08 -6.29 -10.28
N SER A 181 11.98 -6.25 -11.62
CA SER A 181 11.99 -4.99 -12.37
C SER A 181 10.60 -4.39 -12.51
N PHE A 182 10.55 -3.07 -12.63
CA PHE A 182 9.39 -2.32 -13.08
C PHE A 182 9.77 -1.63 -14.40
N ASP A 183 9.08 -1.94 -15.49
CA ASP A 183 9.35 -1.41 -16.84
C ASP A 183 10.81 -1.62 -17.29
N GLY A 184 11.39 -2.78 -16.95
CA GLY A 184 12.78 -3.15 -17.26
C GLY A 184 13.84 -2.56 -16.32
N GLU A 185 13.49 -1.66 -15.41
CA GLU A 185 14.41 -1.04 -14.46
C GLU A 185 14.30 -1.64 -13.05
N LEU A 186 15.42 -1.71 -12.33
CA LEU A 186 15.45 -2.11 -10.93
C LEU A 186 15.36 -0.89 -10.02
N PHE A 187 14.56 -1.02 -8.96
CA PHE A 187 14.38 0.01 -7.94
C PHE A 187 14.63 -0.56 -6.55
N GLN A 188 15.09 0.30 -5.65
CA GLN A 188 15.26 -0.01 -4.22
C GLN A 188 14.68 1.10 -3.35
N ARG A 189 14.51 0.80 -2.06
CA ARG A 189 14.15 1.81 -1.06
C ARG A 189 15.41 2.31 -0.35
N ILE A 190 15.49 3.63 -0.22
CA ILE A 190 16.46 4.30 0.66
C ILE A 190 15.63 5.17 1.61
N GLY A 191 15.42 4.67 2.83
CA GLY A 191 14.42 5.22 3.73
C GLY A 191 13.02 5.17 3.09
N SER A 192 12.30 6.28 3.03
CA SER A 192 10.98 6.38 2.38
C SER A 192 11.05 6.66 0.87
N SER A 193 12.24 6.76 0.27
CA SER A 193 12.39 7.09 -1.15
C SER A 193 12.54 5.86 -2.03
N THR A 194 11.82 5.81 -3.15
CA THR A 194 12.00 4.82 -4.22
C THR A 194 13.01 5.37 -5.23
N VAL A 195 14.16 4.73 -5.36
CA VAL A 195 15.25 5.16 -6.24
C VAL A 195 15.60 4.09 -7.25
N PRO A 196 15.93 4.45 -8.51
CA PRO A 196 16.43 3.49 -9.49
C PRO A 196 17.84 3.03 -9.09
N ILE A 197 18.17 1.78 -9.46
CA ILE A 197 19.50 1.20 -9.32
C ILE A 197 20.22 1.42 -10.64
N SER A 198 21.23 2.27 -10.64
CA SER A 198 22.02 2.56 -11.85
C SER A 198 22.85 1.34 -12.30
N ALA A 199 23.22 1.30 -13.57
CA ALA A 199 23.92 0.15 -14.17
C ALA A 199 25.23 -0.20 -13.44
N ASP A 200 25.96 0.79 -12.96
CA ASP A 200 27.18 0.64 -12.17
C ASP A 200 26.93 0.07 -10.76
N GLN A 201 25.76 0.26 -10.21
CA GLN A 201 25.36 -0.26 -8.89
C GLN A 201 24.71 -1.65 -8.94
N GLN A 202 24.31 -2.12 -10.13
CA GLN A 202 23.54 -3.37 -10.24
C GLN A 202 24.32 -4.59 -9.72
N PHE A 203 25.61 -4.66 -9.95
CA PHE A 203 26.42 -5.79 -9.49
C PHE A 203 26.43 -5.88 -7.95
N ASP A 204 26.73 -4.78 -7.28
CA ASP A 204 26.77 -4.73 -5.81
C ASP A 204 25.36 -4.98 -5.20
N PHE A 205 24.34 -4.45 -5.84
CA PHE A 205 22.96 -4.72 -5.44
C PHE A 205 22.61 -6.21 -5.53
N MET A 206 22.99 -6.89 -6.63
CA MET A 206 22.73 -8.33 -6.81
C MET A 206 23.44 -9.17 -5.76
N LEU A 207 24.68 -8.82 -5.39
CA LEU A 207 25.41 -9.49 -4.32
C LEU A 207 24.70 -9.34 -2.97
N GLN A 208 24.34 -8.11 -2.60
CA GLN A 208 23.63 -7.83 -1.35
C GLN A 208 22.24 -8.52 -1.31
N PHE A 209 21.53 -8.54 -2.42
CA PHE A 209 20.25 -9.24 -2.53
C PHE A 209 20.42 -10.73 -2.25
N ARG A 210 21.42 -11.36 -2.88
CA ARG A 210 21.73 -12.77 -2.69
C ARG A 210 22.12 -13.08 -1.24
N GLU A 211 22.97 -12.27 -0.62
CA GLU A 211 23.34 -12.45 0.79
C GLU A 211 22.14 -12.46 1.71
N LYS A 212 21.15 -11.54 1.50
CA LYS A 212 19.91 -11.48 2.26
C LYS A 212 19.05 -12.73 2.07
N THR A 213 18.93 -13.26 0.86
CA THR A 213 18.14 -14.46 0.57
C THR A 213 18.80 -15.73 1.08
N ASP A 214 20.13 -15.87 0.96
CA ASP A 214 20.87 -17.05 1.41
C ASP A 214 20.89 -17.15 2.95
N ALA A 215 20.95 -16.04 3.66
CA ALA A 215 20.91 -16.01 5.14
C ALA A 215 19.66 -16.67 5.71
N VAL A 216 18.48 -16.38 5.13
CA VAL A 216 17.20 -16.97 5.57
C VAL A 216 17.13 -18.48 5.28
N HIS A 217 17.68 -18.91 4.14
CA HIS A 217 17.73 -20.36 3.84
C HIS A 217 18.63 -21.13 4.79
N ALA A 218 19.72 -20.53 5.27
CA ALA A 218 20.60 -21.14 6.26
C ALA A 218 19.90 -21.29 7.64
N GLU A 219 19.14 -20.28 8.08
CA GLU A 219 18.39 -20.34 9.35
C GLU A 219 17.23 -21.34 9.32
N ALA A 220 16.57 -21.51 8.17
CA ALA A 220 15.47 -22.46 8.00
C ALA A 220 15.94 -23.94 7.95
N SER A 221 17.24 -24.18 7.85
CA SER A 221 17.84 -25.52 7.74
C SER A 221 18.44 -26.04 9.05
N LEU A 222 18.34 -25.26 10.14
CA LEU A 222 18.78 -25.60 11.51
C LEU A 222 17.58 -25.97 12.40
#